data_8c12918b99309ca2d38515b8b66d8784
#
_entry.id   8c12918b99309ca2d38515b8b66d8784
#
_cell.length_a   1.000
_cell.length_b   1.000
_cell.length_c   1.000
_cell.angle_alpha   90.00
_cell.angle_beta   90.00
_cell.angle_gamma   90.00
#
_symmetry.space_group_name_H-M   'P 1'
#
loop_
_entity.id
_entity.type
_entity.pdbx_description
1 polymer ?
#
loop_
_entity_poly.entity_id
_entity_poly.type
_entity_poly.pdbx_seq_one_letter_code
_entity_poly.pdbx_strand_id
1 'polypeptide(L)'
;MSASSGTGHKRGHNPLIGLDIDRLEAEMGRYHNWLDEHADEAYIVAEQARKLGFDHKEFVEIPRAADLAGRTEKLLIEYLEGYEVADDIRKLLAEHDRETTSIMMAQSVARGFRERGYDLITAIDVGLRVGLAVLTEAVLVAPLEGISEVRLLNNVDGSQFVSVHFAGPIRAAGGTAQALAVLIADMIRRELNIGHYQPTD
;
A
#
# COMPACT_ATOMS: atom_id res chain seq x y z
N MET A 1 23.93 62.28 3.27
CA MET A 1 22.59 62.07 3.86
C MET A 1 22.04 60.78 3.26
N SER A 2 22.16 59.73 4.03
CA SER A 2 21.79 58.36 3.62
C SER A 2 20.41 58.07 4.19
N ALA A 3 19.44 57.69 3.34
CA ALA A 3 18.12 57.24 3.75
C ALA A 3 18.05 55.71 3.59
N SER A 4 18.08 55.03 4.71
CA SER A 4 17.85 53.59 4.85
C SER A 4 16.34 53.27 4.71
N SER A 5 15.96 52.58 3.64
CA SER A 5 14.64 52.02 3.50
C SER A 5 14.57 50.66 4.19
N GLY A 6 13.99 50.65 5.40
CA GLY A 6 13.68 49.45 6.11
C GLY A 6 12.48 48.72 5.47
N THR A 7 12.73 47.57 4.87
CA THR A 7 11.70 46.63 4.45
C THR A 7 11.13 45.91 5.68
N GLY A 8 9.98 46.41 6.14
CA GLY A 8 9.20 45.75 7.19
C GLY A 8 8.70 44.40 6.73
N HIS A 9 9.33 43.34 7.21
CA HIS A 9 8.83 41.99 7.10
C HIS A 9 7.49 41.88 7.88
N LYS A 10 6.37 41.86 7.17
CA LYS A 10 5.08 41.49 7.77
C LYS A 10 5.20 40.06 8.30
N ARG A 11 5.34 39.92 9.62
CA ARG A 11 5.19 38.60 10.28
C ARG A 11 3.80 38.08 9.95
N GLY A 12 3.76 36.97 9.19
CA GLY A 12 2.53 36.26 8.90
C GLY A 12 1.84 35.91 10.21
N HIS A 13 0.54 36.16 10.30
CA HIS A 13 -0.28 35.79 11.43
C HIS A 13 -0.29 34.26 11.52
N ASN A 14 0.36 33.70 12.54
CA ASN A 14 0.29 32.25 12.80
C ASN A 14 -1.08 31.97 13.47
N PRO A 15 -2.01 31.25 12.79
CA PRO A 15 -3.33 30.99 13.31
C PRO A 15 -3.33 30.11 14.59
N LEU A 16 -2.18 29.55 14.96
CA LEU A 16 -2.01 28.72 16.17
C LEU A 16 -1.61 29.55 17.39
N ILE A 17 -1.41 30.87 17.28
CA ILE A 17 -1.11 31.73 18.43
C ILE A 17 -2.39 31.88 19.26
N GLY A 18 -2.39 31.30 20.46
CA GLY A 18 -3.52 31.32 21.41
C GLY A 18 -4.29 30.00 21.53
N LEU A 19 -3.89 28.96 20.80
CA LEU A 19 -4.38 27.60 21.06
C LEU A 19 -3.62 26.99 22.24
N ASP A 20 -4.38 26.43 23.18
CA ASP A 20 -3.83 25.57 24.23
C ASP A 20 -3.54 24.19 23.63
N ILE A 21 -2.32 24.00 23.18
CA ILE A 21 -1.91 22.77 22.49
C ILE A 21 -2.01 21.57 23.42
N ASP A 22 -1.60 21.70 24.68
CA ASP A 22 -1.64 20.60 25.65
C ASP A 22 -3.08 20.14 25.91
N ARG A 23 -4.01 21.10 26.00
CA ARG A 23 -5.44 20.79 26.12
C ARG A 23 -5.98 20.09 24.88
N LEU A 24 -5.61 20.56 23.68
CA LEU A 24 -6.04 19.97 22.42
C LEU A 24 -5.52 18.53 22.27
N GLU A 25 -4.25 18.29 22.59
CA GLU A 25 -3.66 16.96 22.57
C GLU A 25 -4.35 16.02 23.57
N ALA A 26 -4.66 16.51 24.77
CA ALA A 26 -5.39 15.71 25.76
C ALA A 26 -6.84 15.40 25.31
N GLU A 27 -7.52 16.32 24.63
CA GLU A 27 -8.86 16.10 24.09
C GLU A 27 -8.81 15.11 22.90
N MET A 28 -7.84 15.23 22.02
CA MET A 28 -7.62 14.28 20.92
C MET A 28 -7.30 12.89 21.46
N GLY A 29 -6.46 12.77 22.48
CA GLY A 29 -6.13 11.50 23.12
C GLY A 29 -7.37 10.81 23.69
N ARG A 30 -8.25 11.57 24.40
CA ARG A 30 -9.52 11.01 24.90
C ARG A 30 -10.44 10.54 23.78
N TYR A 31 -10.51 11.31 22.69
CA TYR A 31 -11.33 10.94 21.54
C TYR A 31 -10.78 9.68 20.83
N HIS A 32 -9.48 9.56 20.68
CA HIS A 32 -8.86 8.36 20.10
C HIS A 32 -9.12 7.12 20.97
N ASN A 33 -8.97 7.23 22.30
CA ASN A 33 -9.28 6.13 23.20
C ASN A 33 -10.74 5.71 23.10
N TRP A 34 -11.66 6.68 23.03
CA TRP A 34 -13.08 6.41 22.83
C TRP A 34 -13.35 5.70 21.50
N LEU A 35 -12.72 6.14 20.40
CA LEU A 35 -12.82 5.46 19.10
C LEU A 35 -12.29 4.03 19.17
N ASP A 36 -11.16 3.82 19.84
CA ASP A 36 -10.55 2.51 19.98
C ASP A 36 -11.46 1.53 20.75
N GLU A 37 -12.05 1.98 21.87
CA GLU A 37 -13.00 1.17 22.66
C GLU A 37 -14.22 0.76 21.83
N HIS A 38 -14.82 1.68 21.08
CA HIS A 38 -16.00 1.39 20.25
C HIS A 38 -15.65 0.54 19.02
N ALA A 39 -14.45 0.72 18.46
CA ALA A 39 -13.97 -0.16 17.41
C ALA A 39 -13.75 -1.59 17.93
N ASP A 40 -13.22 -1.77 19.14
CA ASP A 40 -13.05 -3.08 19.75
C ASP A 40 -14.40 -3.79 19.95
N GLU A 41 -15.43 -3.09 20.39
CA GLU A 41 -16.78 -3.65 20.48
C GLU A 41 -17.29 -4.14 19.10
N ALA A 42 -17.10 -3.35 18.04
CA ALA A 42 -17.48 -3.73 16.68
C ALA A 42 -16.73 -4.97 16.19
N TYR A 43 -15.43 -5.07 16.48
CA TYR A 43 -14.61 -6.24 16.14
C TYR A 43 -15.08 -7.50 16.87
N ILE A 44 -15.46 -7.39 18.15
CA ILE A 44 -16.02 -8.51 18.93
C ILE A 44 -17.30 -9.03 18.26
N VAL A 45 -18.20 -8.13 17.85
CA VAL A 45 -19.44 -8.50 17.17
C VAL A 45 -19.15 -9.20 15.81
N ALA A 46 -18.22 -8.65 15.02
CA ALA A 46 -17.82 -9.22 13.75
C ALA A 46 -17.19 -10.60 13.91
N GLU A 47 -16.36 -10.79 14.93
CA GLU A 47 -15.76 -12.09 15.25
C GLU A 47 -16.79 -13.14 15.66
N GLN A 48 -17.78 -12.72 16.46
CA GLN A 48 -18.88 -13.60 16.83
C GLN A 48 -19.75 -14.01 15.63
N ALA A 49 -20.02 -13.08 14.73
CA ALA A 49 -20.75 -13.36 13.49
C ALA A 49 -20.03 -14.40 12.63
N ARG A 50 -18.70 -14.33 12.50
CA ARG A 50 -17.89 -15.33 11.79
C ARG A 50 -17.94 -16.69 12.48
N LYS A 51 -17.76 -16.75 13.78
CA LYS A 51 -17.86 -17.99 14.56
C LYS A 51 -19.22 -18.69 14.40
N LEU A 52 -20.28 -17.92 14.18
CA LEU A 52 -21.63 -18.40 13.95
C LEU A 52 -21.94 -18.70 12.47
N GLY A 53 -21.00 -18.44 11.55
CA GLY A 53 -21.18 -18.68 10.12
C GLY A 53 -22.04 -17.63 9.41
N PHE A 54 -22.28 -16.47 10.01
CA PHE A 54 -23.00 -15.35 9.38
C PHE A 54 -22.13 -14.53 8.43
N ASP A 55 -20.82 -14.63 8.58
CA ASP A 55 -19.84 -14.06 7.67
C ASP A 55 -18.95 -15.18 7.13
N HIS A 56 -18.85 -15.29 5.80
CA HIS A 56 -18.08 -16.32 5.13
C HIS A 56 -16.59 -15.97 4.98
N LYS A 57 -16.22 -14.71 5.27
CA LYS A 57 -14.83 -14.27 5.23
C LYS A 57 -14.15 -14.50 6.58
N GLU A 58 -12.96 -15.05 6.52
CA GLU A 58 -12.15 -15.34 7.70
C GLU A 58 -11.52 -14.08 8.32
N PHE A 59 -11.26 -13.08 7.50
CA PHE A 59 -10.55 -11.86 7.88
C PHE A 59 -11.39 -10.60 7.70
N VAL A 60 -11.09 -9.56 8.49
CA VAL A 60 -11.71 -8.24 8.38
C VAL A 60 -11.15 -7.51 7.15
N GLU A 61 -12.03 -6.99 6.29
CA GLU A 61 -11.63 -6.29 5.07
C GLU A 61 -10.84 -4.98 5.35
N ILE A 62 -11.14 -4.31 6.45
CA ILE A 62 -10.45 -3.07 6.86
C ILE A 62 -9.77 -3.34 8.21
N PRO A 63 -8.53 -3.80 8.22
CA PRO A 63 -7.84 -4.14 9.44
C PRO A 63 -7.41 -2.89 10.22
N ARG A 64 -7.53 -2.95 11.56
CA ARG A 64 -6.90 -1.95 12.44
C ARG A 64 -5.39 -2.11 12.42
N ALA A 65 -4.70 -1.02 12.23
CA ALA A 65 -3.24 -0.98 12.29
C ALA A 65 -2.77 0.41 12.75
N ALA A 66 -1.67 0.44 13.49
CA ALA A 66 -1.12 1.67 14.02
C ALA A 66 -0.44 2.55 12.95
N ASP A 67 0.04 1.93 11.88
CA ASP A 67 0.79 2.59 10.82
C ASP A 67 0.52 1.97 9.44
N LEU A 68 1.08 2.58 8.39
CA LEU A 68 0.96 2.10 7.02
C LEU A 68 1.53 0.68 6.85
N ALA A 69 2.65 0.39 7.51
CA ALA A 69 3.31 -0.91 7.41
C ALA A 69 2.43 -2.05 7.95
N GLY A 70 1.93 -1.89 9.17
CA GLY A 70 1.01 -2.86 9.77
C GLY A 70 -0.32 -2.95 9.03
N ARG A 71 -0.80 -1.85 8.44
CA ARG A 71 -2.01 -1.87 7.61
C ARG A 71 -1.79 -2.67 6.33
N THR A 72 -0.67 -2.46 5.65
CA THR A 72 -0.32 -3.20 4.44
C THR A 72 -0.25 -4.70 4.69
N GLU A 73 0.43 -5.12 5.76
CA GLU A 73 0.57 -6.53 6.12
C GLU A 73 -0.78 -7.18 6.44
N LYS A 74 -1.59 -6.54 7.26
CA LYS A 74 -2.91 -7.06 7.62
C LYS A 74 -3.88 -7.07 6.45
N LEU A 75 -3.83 -6.07 5.57
CA LEU A 75 -4.66 -6.00 4.37
C LEU A 75 -4.38 -7.16 3.42
N LEU A 76 -3.11 -7.55 3.31
CA LEU A 76 -2.65 -8.58 2.38
C LEU A 76 -2.40 -9.94 3.03
N ILE A 77 -2.92 -10.18 4.23
CA ILE A 77 -2.63 -11.38 5.03
C ILE A 77 -2.91 -12.69 4.27
N GLU A 78 -3.96 -12.72 3.47
CA GLU A 78 -4.33 -13.89 2.64
C GLU A 78 -3.34 -14.12 1.49
N TYR A 79 -2.74 -13.06 0.96
CA TYR A 79 -1.75 -13.13 -0.13
C TYR A 79 -0.34 -13.42 0.38
N LEU A 80 -0.02 -12.95 1.57
CA LEU A 80 1.34 -13.04 2.12
C LEU A 80 1.68 -14.44 2.65
N GLU A 81 0.69 -15.27 2.94
CA GLU A 81 0.90 -16.65 3.41
C GLU A 81 1.95 -16.76 4.53
N GLY A 82 1.90 -15.86 5.50
CA GLY A 82 2.85 -15.78 6.60
C GLY A 82 4.20 -15.13 6.26
N TYR A 83 4.29 -14.44 5.13
CA TYR A 83 5.43 -13.57 4.81
C TYR A 83 5.25 -12.23 5.51
N GLU A 84 6.10 -11.90 6.47
CA GLU A 84 6.06 -10.65 7.21
C GLU A 84 6.71 -9.52 6.39
N VAL A 85 6.02 -8.38 6.27
CA VAL A 85 6.48 -7.22 5.48
C VAL A 85 6.53 -5.93 6.29
N ALA A 86 5.85 -5.87 7.43
CA ALA A 86 5.66 -4.62 8.17
C ALA A 86 7.00 -4.01 8.64
N ASP A 87 7.90 -4.80 9.18
CA ASP A 87 9.17 -4.27 9.68
C ASP A 87 10.09 -3.80 8.56
N ASP A 88 10.09 -4.45 7.41
CA ASP A 88 10.88 -4.02 6.27
C ASP A 88 10.30 -2.74 5.64
N ILE A 89 8.97 -2.61 5.58
CA ILE A 89 8.31 -1.36 5.16
C ILE A 89 8.72 -0.22 6.10
N ARG A 90 8.72 -0.42 7.43
CA ARG A 90 9.13 0.62 8.40
C ARG A 90 10.57 1.06 8.20
N LYS A 91 11.49 0.11 8.03
CA LYS A 91 12.91 0.39 7.78
C LYS A 91 13.09 1.22 6.51
N LEU A 92 12.44 0.81 5.42
CA LEU A 92 12.56 1.52 4.15
C LEU A 92 11.93 2.91 4.19
N LEU A 93 10.77 3.09 4.84
CA LEU A 93 10.14 4.40 5.02
C LEU A 93 10.96 5.35 5.90
N ALA A 94 11.85 4.85 6.75
CA ALA A 94 12.75 5.68 7.53
C ALA A 94 13.91 6.26 6.69
N GLU A 95 14.24 5.65 5.55
CA GLU A 95 15.38 6.00 4.69
C GLU A 95 14.97 6.56 3.33
N HIS A 96 13.77 6.22 2.86
CA HIS A 96 13.29 6.51 1.52
C HIS A 96 11.88 7.10 1.53
N ASP A 97 11.51 7.76 0.43
CA ASP A 97 10.13 8.15 0.19
C ASP A 97 9.23 6.92 -0.06
N ARG A 98 7.92 7.16 -0.04
CA ARG A 98 6.92 6.10 -0.20
C ARG A 98 6.98 5.42 -1.57
N GLU A 99 7.24 6.17 -2.60
CA GLU A 99 7.34 5.70 -3.97
C GLU A 99 8.52 4.75 -4.14
N THR A 100 9.68 5.13 -3.65
CA THR A 100 10.88 4.27 -3.62
C THR A 100 10.65 3.03 -2.77
N THR A 101 10.10 3.19 -1.57
CA THR A 101 9.74 2.08 -0.66
C THR A 101 8.79 1.10 -1.34
N SER A 102 7.77 1.60 -2.03
CA SER A 102 6.81 0.76 -2.77
C SER A 102 7.51 -0.15 -3.78
N ILE A 103 8.40 0.40 -4.60
CA ILE A 103 9.14 -0.36 -5.62
C ILE A 103 10.07 -1.39 -4.96
N MET A 104 10.85 -0.96 -3.96
CA MET A 104 11.79 -1.84 -3.27
C MET A 104 11.09 -3.01 -2.57
N MET A 105 9.96 -2.75 -1.91
CA MET A 105 9.15 -3.78 -1.28
C MET A 105 8.57 -4.75 -2.31
N ALA A 106 8.02 -4.24 -3.42
CA ALA A 106 7.49 -5.08 -4.48
C ALA A 106 8.53 -6.06 -5.03
N GLN A 107 9.74 -5.59 -5.30
CA GLN A 107 10.86 -6.41 -5.77
C GLN A 107 11.33 -7.41 -4.70
N SER A 108 11.48 -6.96 -3.46
CA SER A 108 11.92 -7.80 -2.34
C SER A 108 10.95 -8.94 -2.07
N VAL A 109 9.65 -8.64 -2.01
CA VAL A 109 8.60 -9.64 -1.78
C VAL A 109 8.54 -10.65 -2.94
N ALA A 110 8.55 -10.18 -4.18
CA ALA A 110 8.55 -11.07 -5.34
C ALA A 110 9.76 -12.03 -5.35
N ARG A 111 10.95 -11.53 -5.04
CA ARG A 111 12.14 -12.36 -4.87
C ARG A 111 12.00 -13.35 -3.72
N GLY A 112 11.56 -12.88 -2.53
CA GLY A 112 11.38 -13.73 -1.35
C GLY A 112 10.37 -14.86 -1.57
N PHE A 113 9.29 -14.61 -2.31
CA PHE A 113 8.35 -15.66 -2.70
C PHE A 113 8.99 -16.70 -3.63
N ARG A 114 9.82 -16.25 -4.60
CA ARG A 114 10.58 -17.16 -5.45
C ARG A 114 11.56 -18.02 -4.66
N GLU A 115 12.26 -17.45 -3.70
CA GLU A 115 13.20 -18.16 -2.82
C GLU A 115 12.48 -19.20 -1.93
N ARG A 116 11.21 -18.94 -1.55
CA ARG A 116 10.36 -19.89 -0.84
C ARG A 116 9.74 -20.97 -1.74
N GLY A 117 9.97 -20.93 -3.06
CA GLY A 117 9.51 -21.95 -4.00
C GLY A 117 8.17 -21.70 -4.68
N TYR A 118 7.54 -20.55 -4.45
CA TYR A 118 6.31 -20.17 -5.16
C TYR A 118 6.59 -19.96 -6.66
N ASP A 119 5.56 -20.15 -7.49
CA ASP A 119 5.70 -19.91 -8.94
C ASP A 119 5.86 -18.41 -9.26
N LEU A 120 6.23 -18.13 -10.51
CA LEU A 120 6.50 -16.77 -10.97
C LEU A 120 5.25 -15.86 -10.91
N ILE A 121 4.09 -16.40 -11.25
CA ILE A 121 2.84 -15.63 -11.29
C ILE A 121 2.46 -15.20 -9.89
N THR A 122 2.46 -16.12 -8.93
CA THR A 122 2.20 -15.84 -7.51
C THR A 122 3.19 -14.81 -6.96
N ALA A 123 4.49 -14.99 -7.22
CA ALA A 123 5.51 -14.07 -6.76
C ALA A 123 5.31 -12.63 -7.29
N ILE A 124 4.97 -12.50 -8.57
CA ILE A 124 4.70 -11.20 -9.21
C ILE A 124 3.41 -10.59 -8.65
N ASP A 125 2.34 -11.36 -8.52
CA ASP A 125 1.04 -10.89 -8.03
C ASP A 125 1.16 -10.35 -6.61
N VAL A 126 1.77 -11.11 -5.69
CA VAL A 126 1.95 -10.68 -4.30
C VAL A 126 2.87 -9.46 -4.22
N GLY A 127 4.00 -9.47 -4.90
CA GLY A 127 4.91 -8.32 -4.94
C GLY A 127 4.22 -7.05 -5.46
N LEU A 128 3.43 -7.16 -6.52
CA LEU A 128 2.67 -6.05 -7.10
C LEU A 128 1.63 -5.51 -6.13
N ARG A 129 0.90 -6.37 -5.43
CA ARG A 129 -0.11 -5.97 -4.42
C ARG A 129 0.54 -5.27 -3.24
N VAL A 130 1.67 -5.76 -2.72
CA VAL A 130 2.41 -5.11 -1.64
C VAL A 130 2.90 -3.72 -2.08
N GLY A 131 3.51 -3.61 -3.25
CA GLY A 131 3.92 -2.32 -3.79
C GLY A 131 2.76 -1.34 -3.92
N LEU A 132 1.64 -1.77 -4.48
CA LEU A 132 0.44 -0.93 -4.60
C LEU A 132 -0.13 -0.54 -3.23
N ALA A 133 -0.15 -1.44 -2.25
CA ALA A 133 -0.65 -1.14 -0.92
C ALA A 133 0.19 -0.05 -0.24
N VAL A 134 1.52 -0.14 -0.30
CA VAL A 134 2.42 0.90 0.21
C VAL A 134 2.17 2.23 -0.52
N LEU A 135 2.09 2.21 -1.85
CA LEU A 135 1.96 3.41 -2.68
C LEU A 135 0.62 4.12 -2.46
N THR A 136 -0.47 3.37 -2.28
CA THR A 136 -1.83 3.88 -2.10
C THR A 136 -2.27 3.98 -0.65
N GLU A 137 -1.33 3.94 0.31
CA GLU A 137 -1.61 3.98 1.75
C GLU A 137 -2.56 2.87 2.22
N ALA A 138 -2.43 1.71 1.61
CA ALA A 138 -3.27 0.54 1.88
C ALA A 138 -4.78 0.83 1.71
N VAL A 139 -5.13 1.65 0.71
CA VAL A 139 -6.52 1.80 0.27
C VAL A 139 -6.90 0.54 -0.50
N LEU A 140 -7.96 -0.13 -0.06
CA LEU A 140 -8.41 -1.46 -0.51
C LEU A 140 -8.46 -1.67 -2.02
N VAL A 141 -8.98 -0.69 -2.74
CA VAL A 141 -9.36 -0.83 -4.14
C VAL A 141 -8.18 -1.18 -5.06
N ALA A 142 -7.03 -0.55 -4.88
CA ALA A 142 -5.89 -0.76 -5.78
C ALA A 142 -5.21 -2.12 -5.57
N PRO A 143 -4.78 -2.50 -4.35
CA PRO A 143 -4.05 -3.75 -4.15
C PRO A 143 -4.93 -5.01 -4.16
N LEU A 144 -6.20 -4.93 -3.74
CA LEU A 144 -7.09 -6.09 -3.65
C LEU A 144 -8.00 -6.22 -4.86
N GLU A 145 -8.87 -5.25 -5.07
CA GLU A 145 -9.93 -5.33 -6.08
C GLU A 145 -9.50 -4.81 -7.47
N GLY A 146 -8.41 -4.05 -7.51
CA GLY A 146 -7.94 -3.41 -8.73
C GLY A 146 -7.25 -4.35 -9.71
N ILE A 147 -6.66 -5.43 -9.22
CA ILE A 147 -5.97 -6.43 -10.03
C ILE A 147 -6.79 -7.71 -10.05
N SER A 148 -7.31 -8.06 -11.21
CA SER A 148 -8.05 -9.30 -11.40
C SER A 148 -7.13 -10.49 -11.60
N GLU A 149 -6.00 -10.30 -12.27
CA GLU A 149 -5.11 -11.39 -12.62
C GLU A 149 -3.74 -10.88 -13.10
N VAL A 150 -2.70 -11.65 -12.83
CA VAL A 150 -1.37 -11.52 -13.44
C VAL A 150 -1.11 -12.76 -14.29
N ARG A 151 -0.59 -12.57 -15.50
CA ARG A 151 -0.23 -13.65 -16.41
C ARG A 151 1.19 -13.50 -16.94
N LEU A 152 1.80 -14.63 -17.25
CA LEU A 152 2.99 -14.69 -18.10
C LEU A 152 2.55 -15.10 -19.51
N LEU A 153 2.81 -14.25 -20.47
CA LEU A 153 2.50 -14.49 -21.89
C LEU A 153 3.81 -14.57 -22.70
N ASN A 154 3.74 -15.19 -23.86
CA ASN A 154 4.91 -15.35 -24.73
C ASN A 154 4.93 -14.30 -25.83
N ASN A 155 6.09 -13.72 -26.06
CA ASN A 155 6.41 -12.97 -27.26
C ASN A 155 6.58 -13.91 -28.46
N VAL A 156 6.63 -13.35 -29.66
CA VAL A 156 6.85 -14.14 -30.91
C VAL A 156 8.18 -14.86 -30.90
N ASP A 157 9.19 -14.32 -30.26
CA ASP A 157 10.52 -14.94 -30.13
C ASP A 157 10.59 -16.03 -29.03
N GLY A 158 9.47 -16.32 -28.36
CA GLY A 158 9.37 -17.29 -27.28
C GLY A 158 9.77 -16.77 -25.89
N SER A 159 10.29 -15.55 -25.78
CA SER A 159 10.51 -14.92 -24.47
C SER A 159 9.20 -14.63 -23.79
N GLN A 160 9.20 -14.61 -22.43
CA GLN A 160 7.99 -14.33 -21.66
C GLN A 160 7.94 -12.87 -21.22
N PHE A 161 6.73 -12.34 -21.10
CA PHE A 161 6.47 -11.02 -20.52
C PHE A 161 5.31 -11.06 -19.52
N VAL A 162 5.27 -10.08 -18.61
CA VAL A 162 4.22 -9.94 -17.60
C VAL A 162 3.04 -9.17 -18.17
N SER A 163 1.83 -9.71 -18.03
CA SER A 163 0.57 -9.06 -18.36
C SER A 163 -0.26 -8.88 -17.09
N VAL A 164 -0.63 -7.62 -16.77
CA VAL A 164 -1.47 -7.28 -15.61
C VAL A 164 -2.88 -6.97 -16.09
N HIS A 165 -3.84 -7.69 -15.55
CA HIS A 165 -5.26 -7.53 -15.88
C HIS A 165 -5.96 -6.73 -14.79
N PHE A 166 -6.62 -5.65 -15.18
CA PHE A 166 -7.26 -4.72 -14.25
C PHE A 166 -8.76 -4.96 -14.15
N ALA A 167 -9.27 -5.00 -12.92
CA ALA A 167 -10.68 -5.05 -12.60
C ALA A 167 -11.36 -3.68 -12.72
N GLY A 168 -12.70 -3.66 -12.69
CA GLY A 168 -13.51 -2.45 -12.81
C GLY A 168 -13.17 -1.33 -11.85
N PRO A 169 -12.99 -1.58 -10.54
CA PRO A 169 -12.75 -0.53 -9.54
C PRO A 169 -11.53 0.34 -9.84
N ILE A 170 -10.38 -0.25 -10.16
CA ILE A 170 -9.17 0.52 -10.48
C ILE A 170 -9.31 1.28 -11.80
N ARG A 171 -10.09 0.75 -12.76
CA ARG A 171 -10.35 1.40 -14.04
C ARG A 171 -11.21 2.66 -13.88
N ALA A 172 -12.13 2.64 -12.90
CA ALA A 172 -12.97 3.79 -12.58
C ALA A 172 -12.24 4.88 -11.79
N ALA A 173 -11.18 4.53 -11.06
CA ALA A 173 -10.39 5.47 -10.25
C ALA A 173 -9.43 6.37 -11.07
N GLY A 174 -9.42 6.25 -12.39
CA GLY A 174 -8.53 7.01 -13.28
C GLY A 174 -7.23 6.25 -13.63
N GLY A 175 -6.45 6.80 -14.57
CA GLY A 175 -5.31 6.11 -15.15
C GLY A 175 -4.07 6.00 -14.26
N THR A 176 -3.94 6.81 -13.21
CA THR A 176 -2.72 6.90 -12.39
C THR A 176 -2.42 5.59 -11.68
N ALA A 177 -3.40 4.98 -11.01
CA ALA A 177 -3.19 3.71 -10.29
C ALA A 177 -2.81 2.57 -11.24
N GLN A 178 -3.39 2.54 -12.44
CA GLN A 178 -3.03 1.57 -13.48
C GLN A 178 -1.60 1.77 -13.97
N ALA A 179 -1.22 3.02 -14.27
CA ALA A 179 0.14 3.34 -14.71
C ALA A 179 1.20 2.97 -13.66
N LEU A 180 0.92 3.25 -12.39
CA LEU A 180 1.78 2.88 -11.27
C LEU A 180 1.88 1.36 -11.11
N ALA A 181 0.77 0.63 -11.26
CA ALA A 181 0.79 -0.84 -11.25
C ALA A 181 1.66 -1.41 -12.37
N VAL A 182 1.59 -0.84 -13.57
CA VAL A 182 2.45 -1.25 -14.70
C VAL A 182 3.91 -0.95 -14.41
N LEU A 183 4.23 0.22 -13.84
CA LEU A 183 5.59 0.57 -13.44
C LEU A 183 6.15 -0.42 -12.40
N ILE A 184 5.38 -0.72 -11.35
CA ILE A 184 5.79 -1.68 -10.31
C ILE A 184 6.00 -3.07 -10.94
N ALA A 185 5.08 -3.52 -11.79
CA ALA A 185 5.22 -4.80 -12.50
C ALA A 185 6.47 -4.84 -13.40
N ASP A 186 6.82 -3.72 -14.06
CA ASP A 186 8.05 -3.61 -14.86
C ASP A 186 9.30 -3.72 -13.96
N MET A 187 9.30 -3.14 -12.79
CA MET A 187 10.41 -3.27 -11.84
C MET A 187 10.54 -4.69 -11.29
N ILE A 188 9.43 -5.36 -10.98
CA ILE A 188 9.42 -6.77 -10.55
C ILE A 188 9.94 -7.69 -11.68
N ARG A 189 9.47 -7.52 -12.92
CA ARG A 189 9.93 -8.38 -14.03
C ARG A 189 11.44 -8.27 -14.24
N ARG A 190 12.02 -7.07 -14.11
CA ARG A 190 13.47 -6.84 -14.19
C ARG A 190 14.21 -7.57 -13.08
N GLU A 191 13.71 -7.50 -11.84
CA GLU A 191 14.26 -8.22 -10.69
C GLU A 191 14.27 -9.74 -10.93
N LEU A 192 13.21 -10.26 -11.54
CA LEU A 192 13.03 -11.69 -11.80
C LEU A 192 13.59 -12.14 -13.17
N ASN A 193 14.28 -11.26 -13.90
CA ASN A 193 14.86 -11.51 -15.24
C ASN A 193 13.83 -11.99 -16.27
N ILE A 194 12.60 -11.46 -16.24
CA ILE A 194 11.56 -11.72 -17.22
C ILE A 194 11.64 -10.70 -18.35
N GLY A 195 11.42 -11.12 -19.59
CA GLY A 195 11.43 -10.27 -20.77
C GLY A 195 10.38 -9.16 -20.73
N HIS A 196 10.54 -8.17 -21.60
CA HIS A 196 9.51 -7.15 -21.82
C HIS A 196 8.60 -7.57 -22.97
N TYR A 197 7.42 -6.94 -23.04
CA TYR A 197 6.52 -7.12 -24.16
C TYR A 197 7.16 -6.61 -25.46
N GLN A 198 7.08 -7.40 -26.51
CA GLN A 198 7.54 -7.05 -27.85
C GLN A 198 6.30 -6.90 -28.74
N PRO A 199 5.97 -5.67 -29.20
CA PRO A 199 4.85 -5.49 -30.11
C PRO A 199 5.11 -6.20 -31.44
N THR A 200 4.06 -6.81 -31.98
CA THR A 200 4.06 -7.35 -33.36
C THR A 200 3.50 -6.28 -34.29
N ASP A 201 4.13 -6.12 -35.45
CA ASP A 201 3.62 -5.26 -36.53
C ASP A 201 2.27 -5.76 -37.06
#